data_c67ca0a42cf23c0213e7bf694eb378a5
#
_entry.id   c67ca0a42cf23c0213e7bf694eb378a5
#
_cell.length_a   1.000
_cell.length_b   1.000
_cell.length_c   1.000
_cell.angle_alpha   90.00
_cell.angle_beta   90.00
_cell.angle_gamma   90.00
#
_symmetry.space_group_name_H-M   'P 1'
#
loop_
_entity.id
_entity.type
_entity.pdbx_description
1 polymer ?
#
loop_
_entity_poly.entity_id
_entity_poly.type
_entity_poly.pdbx_seq_one_letter_code
_entity_poly.pdbx_strand_id
1 'polypeptide(L)'
;MIHKTAIIHKNAKISKNVKIGPFSIIGPNVKIGENVEIQSHVSICGYTSIGKNNKIYPFASIGNDPQDLKYNGEKSFLLIGENNIIREYVTINPGTKSGGGVTKIGNNCLFMISSHVAHDCLIGDNVILANNVPIGGHARISDNVIIGGNSAVQQFTRIGKSAMIGGMCGVVRDVIPYGLVTGNRSTLQGINIIGLRRKKIPNKDIKLLNDAYREIFKDENFTKNINLLDGKFIKNYLVKDMLNFLLEDKKRPICTPFK
;
A
#
# COMPACT_ATOMS: atom_id res chain seq x y z
N MET A 1 -4.02 -18.14 -23.08
CA MET A 1 -5.36 -18.55 -23.62
C MET A 1 -6.35 -17.43 -23.31
N ILE A 2 -7.06 -16.93 -24.32
CA ILE A 2 -8.06 -15.86 -24.19
C ILE A 2 -9.42 -16.47 -24.45
N HIS A 3 -10.37 -16.26 -23.54
CA HIS A 3 -11.72 -16.78 -23.69
C HIS A 3 -12.48 -16.01 -24.79
N LYS A 4 -13.31 -16.70 -25.58
CA LYS A 4 -14.03 -16.12 -26.74
C LYS A 4 -15.00 -14.98 -26.39
N THR A 5 -15.46 -14.89 -25.15
CA THR A 5 -16.36 -13.83 -24.67
C THR A 5 -15.63 -12.67 -24.01
N ALA A 6 -14.29 -12.71 -23.94
CA ALA A 6 -13.51 -11.57 -23.46
C ALA A 6 -13.51 -10.46 -24.52
N ILE A 7 -13.67 -9.21 -24.08
CA ILE A 7 -13.65 -8.02 -24.95
C ILE A 7 -12.31 -7.34 -24.80
N ILE A 8 -11.46 -7.45 -25.83
CA ILE A 8 -10.12 -6.84 -25.80
C ILE A 8 -10.03 -5.80 -26.91
N HIS A 9 -9.74 -4.56 -26.52
CA HIS A 9 -9.58 -3.49 -27.50
C HIS A 9 -8.34 -3.74 -28.37
N LYS A 10 -8.44 -3.50 -29.68
CA LYS A 10 -7.38 -3.75 -30.67
C LYS A 10 -6.03 -3.07 -30.35
N ASN A 11 -6.05 -1.96 -29.61
CA ASN A 11 -4.85 -1.21 -29.20
C ASN A 11 -4.24 -1.71 -27.88
N ALA A 12 -4.90 -2.63 -27.16
CA ALA A 12 -4.35 -3.21 -25.94
C ALA A 12 -3.07 -4.02 -26.25
N LYS A 13 -2.08 -3.91 -25.38
CA LYS A 13 -0.81 -4.65 -25.53
C LYS A 13 -0.78 -5.83 -24.57
N ILE A 14 -0.93 -7.03 -25.11
CA ILE A 14 -0.97 -8.28 -24.34
C ILE A 14 0.30 -9.07 -24.63
N SER A 15 1.08 -9.37 -23.59
CA SER A 15 2.32 -10.14 -23.68
C SER A 15 2.07 -11.65 -23.81
N LYS A 16 3.15 -12.43 -23.82
CA LYS A 16 3.10 -13.90 -23.95
C LYS A 16 2.41 -14.55 -22.74
N ASN A 17 1.82 -15.70 -22.96
CA ASN A 17 1.24 -16.58 -21.95
C ASN A 17 0.17 -15.95 -21.06
N VAL A 18 -0.41 -14.81 -21.45
CA VAL A 18 -1.52 -14.20 -20.73
C VAL A 18 -2.78 -15.05 -20.87
N LYS A 19 -3.47 -15.25 -19.74
CA LYS A 19 -4.77 -15.91 -19.69
C LYS A 19 -5.84 -14.87 -19.37
N ILE A 20 -6.93 -14.83 -20.15
CA ILE A 20 -8.05 -13.91 -19.91
C ILE A 20 -9.33 -14.71 -19.92
N GLY A 21 -10.03 -14.69 -18.80
CA GLY A 21 -11.29 -15.40 -18.56
C GLY A 21 -12.51 -14.76 -19.25
N PRO A 22 -13.66 -15.44 -19.17
CA PRO A 22 -14.88 -14.98 -19.83
C PRO A 22 -15.37 -13.62 -19.29
N PHE A 23 -16.00 -12.85 -20.18
CA PHE A 23 -16.64 -11.57 -19.89
C PHE A 23 -15.72 -10.49 -19.27
N SER A 24 -14.41 -10.64 -19.41
CA SER A 24 -13.44 -9.62 -19.00
C SER A 24 -13.27 -8.58 -20.09
N ILE A 25 -13.07 -7.32 -19.71
CA ILE A 25 -12.94 -6.17 -20.60
C ILE A 25 -11.55 -5.55 -20.43
N ILE A 26 -10.81 -5.40 -21.55
CA ILE A 26 -9.47 -4.80 -21.58
C ILE A 26 -9.50 -3.58 -22.50
N GLY A 27 -9.27 -2.41 -21.93
CA GLY A 27 -9.34 -1.10 -22.61
C GLY A 27 -8.15 -0.81 -23.55
N PRO A 28 -8.23 0.29 -24.33
CA PRO A 28 -7.31 0.59 -25.43
C PRO A 28 -5.86 0.90 -25.01
N ASN A 29 -5.66 1.49 -23.84
CA ASN A 29 -4.34 1.94 -23.39
C ASN A 29 -3.72 1.01 -22.33
N VAL A 30 -4.27 -0.21 -22.21
CA VAL A 30 -3.83 -1.22 -21.24
C VAL A 30 -2.63 -1.98 -21.78
N LYS A 31 -1.65 -2.20 -20.89
CA LYS A 31 -0.48 -3.06 -21.15
C LYS A 31 -0.44 -4.17 -20.11
N ILE A 32 -0.37 -5.41 -20.55
CA ILE A 32 -0.34 -6.60 -19.67
C ILE A 32 0.94 -7.38 -19.90
N GLY A 33 1.71 -7.58 -18.85
CA GLY A 33 2.96 -8.32 -18.83
C GLY A 33 2.77 -9.83 -19.03
N GLU A 34 3.88 -10.54 -19.11
CA GLU A 34 3.90 -11.99 -19.36
C GLU A 34 3.29 -12.77 -18.19
N ASN A 35 2.69 -13.93 -18.51
CA ASN A 35 2.14 -14.90 -17.55
C ASN A 35 1.06 -14.33 -16.61
N VAL A 36 0.44 -13.19 -16.95
CA VAL A 36 -0.67 -12.65 -16.14
C VAL A 36 -1.90 -13.53 -16.33
N GLU A 37 -2.56 -13.85 -15.22
CA GLU A 37 -3.84 -14.56 -15.21
C GLU A 37 -4.97 -13.63 -14.79
N ILE A 38 -5.90 -13.35 -15.69
CA ILE A 38 -7.11 -12.55 -15.48
C ILE A 38 -8.28 -13.52 -15.50
N GLN A 39 -9.03 -13.59 -14.40
CA GLN A 39 -10.20 -14.45 -14.30
C GLN A 39 -11.42 -13.80 -14.98
N SER A 40 -12.63 -14.28 -14.68
CA SER A 40 -13.86 -13.80 -15.33
C SER A 40 -14.32 -12.43 -14.81
N HIS A 41 -15.03 -11.66 -15.67
CA HIS A 41 -15.70 -10.41 -15.27
C HIS A 41 -14.77 -9.33 -14.68
N VAL A 42 -13.53 -9.29 -15.13
CA VAL A 42 -12.55 -8.28 -14.73
C VAL A 42 -12.60 -7.11 -15.70
N SER A 43 -12.62 -5.87 -15.18
CA SER A 43 -12.49 -4.65 -15.98
C SER A 43 -11.11 -4.04 -15.78
N ILE A 44 -10.36 -3.85 -16.87
CA ILE A 44 -9.06 -3.15 -16.86
C ILE A 44 -9.12 -2.05 -17.91
N CYS A 45 -9.02 -0.79 -17.45
CA CYS A 45 -9.20 0.40 -18.27
C CYS A 45 -8.08 1.43 -18.09
N GLY A 46 -8.25 2.61 -18.66
CA GLY A 46 -7.34 3.73 -18.53
C GLY A 46 -5.94 3.43 -19.07
N TYR A 47 -4.98 4.29 -18.73
CA TYR A 47 -3.55 4.06 -19.05
C TYR A 47 -2.90 3.17 -17.98
N THR A 48 -3.30 1.90 -17.97
CA THR A 48 -2.89 0.92 -16.98
C THR A 48 -1.79 0.00 -17.50
N SER A 49 -0.70 -0.12 -16.76
CA SER A 49 0.36 -1.09 -17.03
C SER A 49 0.46 -2.09 -15.88
N ILE A 50 0.38 -3.37 -16.21
CA ILE A 50 0.46 -4.49 -15.25
C ILE A 50 1.71 -5.30 -15.58
N GLY A 51 2.59 -5.49 -14.59
CA GLY A 51 3.80 -6.30 -14.70
C GLY A 51 3.50 -7.78 -14.88
N LYS A 52 4.54 -8.60 -14.92
CA LYS A 52 4.41 -10.06 -15.13
C LYS A 52 3.87 -10.81 -13.92
N ASN A 53 3.36 -12.03 -14.14
CA ASN A 53 2.96 -13.01 -13.14
C ASN A 53 1.88 -12.52 -12.15
N ASN A 54 1.10 -11.48 -12.48
CA ASN A 54 0.00 -11.04 -11.64
C ASN A 54 -1.22 -11.98 -11.79
N LYS A 55 -1.96 -12.16 -10.71
CA LYS A 55 -3.21 -12.92 -10.68
C LYS A 55 -4.37 -12.04 -10.28
N ILE A 56 -5.37 -11.92 -11.16
CA ILE A 56 -6.50 -10.99 -10.99
C ILE A 56 -7.78 -11.80 -10.97
N TYR A 57 -8.50 -11.69 -9.87
CA TYR A 57 -9.69 -12.47 -9.57
C TYR A 57 -10.97 -11.79 -10.04
N PRO A 58 -12.11 -12.53 -10.07
CA PRO A 58 -13.34 -12.03 -10.66
C PRO A 58 -13.82 -10.71 -10.05
N PHE A 59 -14.46 -9.91 -10.90
CA PHE A 59 -15.08 -8.62 -10.56
C PHE A 59 -14.11 -7.54 -10.07
N ALA A 60 -12.80 -7.71 -10.23
CA ALA A 60 -11.85 -6.63 -9.97
C ALA A 60 -12.02 -5.51 -11.01
N SER A 61 -11.92 -4.25 -10.55
CA SER A 61 -12.04 -3.04 -11.37
C SER A 61 -10.74 -2.23 -11.28
N ILE A 62 -9.95 -2.24 -12.35
CA ILE A 62 -8.58 -1.74 -12.35
C ILE A 62 -8.43 -0.63 -13.40
N GLY A 63 -7.96 0.56 -12.96
CA GLY A 63 -7.68 1.67 -13.86
C GLY A 63 -8.92 2.41 -14.36
N ASN A 64 -10.10 2.18 -13.77
CA ASN A 64 -11.28 2.99 -13.99
C ASN A 64 -11.14 4.36 -13.29
N ASP A 65 -11.94 5.34 -13.71
CA ASP A 65 -11.85 6.72 -13.29
C ASP A 65 -11.75 6.89 -11.77
N PRO A 66 -10.89 7.80 -11.29
CA PRO A 66 -10.76 8.10 -9.87
C PRO A 66 -12.06 8.61 -9.25
N GLN A 67 -12.31 8.26 -8.00
CA GLN A 67 -13.41 8.80 -7.20
C GLN A 67 -13.02 10.18 -6.62
N ASP A 68 -12.63 11.11 -7.47
CA ASP A 68 -12.29 12.49 -7.12
C ASP A 68 -13.19 13.46 -7.88
N LEU A 69 -13.92 14.32 -7.16
CA LEU A 69 -14.80 15.33 -7.75
C LEU A 69 -14.08 16.34 -8.67
N LYS A 70 -12.76 16.45 -8.57
CA LYS A 70 -11.93 17.33 -9.41
C LYS A 70 -11.44 16.64 -10.68
N TYR A 71 -11.64 15.34 -10.81
CA TYR A 71 -11.22 14.59 -12.00
C TYR A 71 -12.11 14.97 -13.18
N ASN A 72 -11.50 15.39 -14.30
CA ASN A 72 -12.18 15.84 -15.51
C ASN A 72 -11.82 15.00 -16.75
N GLY A 73 -11.44 13.73 -16.56
CA GLY A 73 -11.05 12.86 -17.67
C GLY A 73 -9.62 13.09 -18.17
N GLU A 74 -8.80 13.78 -17.41
CA GLU A 74 -7.40 14.02 -17.76
C GLU A 74 -6.59 12.72 -17.85
N LYS A 75 -5.55 12.74 -18.68
CA LYS A 75 -4.66 11.60 -18.85
C LYS A 75 -3.88 11.32 -17.57
N SER A 76 -4.14 10.18 -16.96
CA SER A 76 -3.47 9.72 -15.75
C SER A 76 -3.13 8.23 -15.85
N PHE A 77 -2.25 7.74 -14.97
CA PHE A 77 -1.64 6.45 -15.09
C PHE A 77 -1.83 5.58 -13.86
N LEU A 78 -1.93 4.26 -14.09
CA LEU A 78 -1.83 3.24 -13.07
C LEU A 78 -0.70 2.27 -13.45
N LEU A 79 0.27 2.12 -12.54
CA LEU A 79 1.41 1.23 -12.72
C LEU A 79 1.37 0.15 -11.63
N ILE A 80 1.22 -1.11 -12.04
CA ILE A 80 1.20 -2.27 -11.16
C ILE A 80 2.45 -3.11 -11.45
N GLY A 81 3.22 -3.40 -10.41
CA GLY A 81 4.42 -4.23 -10.47
C GLY A 81 4.11 -5.71 -10.76
N GLU A 82 4.97 -6.59 -10.29
CA GLU A 82 4.95 -8.01 -10.62
C GLU A 82 4.47 -8.88 -9.45
N ASN A 83 4.02 -10.10 -9.76
CA ASN A 83 3.68 -11.16 -8.79
C ASN A 83 2.62 -10.76 -7.76
N ASN A 84 1.73 -9.81 -8.09
CA ASN A 84 0.66 -9.40 -7.17
C ASN A 84 -0.55 -10.33 -7.31
N ILE A 85 -1.27 -10.49 -6.21
CA ILE A 85 -2.55 -11.20 -6.13
C ILE A 85 -3.62 -10.16 -5.83
N ILE A 86 -4.52 -9.95 -6.80
CA ILE A 86 -5.63 -8.99 -6.71
C ILE A 86 -6.92 -9.80 -6.66
N ARG A 87 -7.53 -9.88 -5.47
CA ARG A 87 -8.69 -10.70 -5.20
C ARG A 87 -9.99 -10.06 -5.74
N GLU A 88 -11.08 -10.75 -5.49
CA GLU A 88 -12.41 -10.41 -5.99
C GLU A 88 -12.84 -9.03 -5.51
N TYR A 89 -13.52 -8.27 -6.37
CA TYR A 89 -14.08 -6.94 -6.09
C TYR A 89 -13.05 -5.88 -5.65
N VAL A 90 -11.77 -6.13 -5.82
CA VAL A 90 -10.73 -5.11 -5.58
C VAL A 90 -10.88 -4.00 -6.61
N THR A 91 -10.74 -2.74 -6.14
CA THR A 91 -10.73 -1.59 -7.03
C THR A 91 -9.43 -0.80 -6.88
N ILE A 92 -8.82 -0.41 -8.01
CA ILE A 92 -7.58 0.39 -8.03
C ILE A 92 -7.73 1.50 -9.05
N ASN A 93 -7.66 2.75 -8.60
CA ASN A 93 -7.79 3.92 -9.46
C ASN A 93 -6.43 4.45 -9.95
N PRO A 94 -6.36 5.06 -11.15
CA PRO A 94 -5.18 5.79 -11.61
C PRO A 94 -4.97 7.09 -10.81
N GLY A 95 -3.90 7.83 -11.12
CA GLY A 95 -3.67 9.14 -10.53
C GLY A 95 -4.60 10.22 -11.03
N THR A 96 -4.44 11.43 -10.48
CA THR A 96 -5.12 12.65 -10.91
C THR A 96 -4.11 13.74 -11.22
N LYS A 97 -4.46 14.74 -12.00
CA LYS A 97 -3.58 15.86 -12.34
C LYS A 97 -3.03 16.56 -11.09
N SER A 98 -3.86 16.72 -10.07
CA SER A 98 -3.48 17.37 -8.81
C SER A 98 -2.52 16.54 -7.95
N GLY A 99 -2.47 15.22 -8.14
CA GLY A 99 -1.63 14.29 -7.37
C GLY A 99 -0.35 13.84 -8.06
N GLY A 100 -0.07 14.39 -9.25
CA GLY A 100 1.10 14.00 -10.04
C GLY A 100 0.79 12.97 -11.13
N GLY A 101 -0.47 12.60 -11.30
CA GLY A 101 -0.97 11.84 -12.44
C GLY A 101 -0.71 10.33 -12.39
N VAL A 102 -0.26 9.77 -11.26
CA VAL A 102 0.10 8.36 -11.23
C VAL A 102 -0.19 7.69 -9.87
N THR A 103 -0.86 6.55 -9.91
CA THR A 103 -0.92 5.58 -8.82
C THR A 103 0.08 4.46 -9.10
N LYS A 104 0.87 4.07 -8.09
CA LYS A 104 1.88 3.01 -8.21
C LYS A 104 1.65 1.91 -7.19
N ILE A 105 1.70 0.67 -7.66
CA ILE A 105 1.67 -0.55 -6.86
C ILE A 105 2.99 -1.28 -7.07
N GLY A 106 3.64 -1.67 -5.99
CA GLY A 106 4.87 -2.47 -6.02
C GLY A 106 4.66 -3.93 -6.40
N ASN A 107 5.54 -4.78 -5.92
CA ASN A 107 5.60 -6.19 -6.26
C ASN A 107 5.18 -7.07 -5.09
N ASN A 108 4.76 -8.30 -5.38
CA ASN A 108 4.46 -9.35 -4.39
C ASN A 108 3.38 -8.94 -3.37
N CYS A 109 2.46 -8.05 -3.74
CA CYS A 109 1.39 -7.58 -2.87
C CYS A 109 0.18 -8.51 -2.91
N LEU A 110 -0.57 -8.53 -1.82
CA LEU A 110 -1.85 -9.21 -1.71
C LEU A 110 -2.96 -8.20 -1.38
N PHE A 111 -3.86 -8.01 -2.32
CA PHE A 111 -5.09 -7.23 -2.16
C PHE A 111 -6.24 -8.20 -1.95
N MET A 112 -6.71 -8.35 -0.70
CA MET A 112 -7.81 -9.26 -0.40
C MET A 112 -9.15 -8.68 -0.81
N ILE A 113 -10.19 -9.48 -0.73
CA ILE A 113 -11.54 -9.19 -1.21
C ILE A 113 -12.00 -7.78 -0.82
N SER A 114 -12.52 -7.04 -1.81
CA SER A 114 -13.11 -5.70 -1.65
C SER A 114 -12.17 -4.65 -1.05
N SER A 115 -10.85 -4.84 -1.12
CA SER A 115 -9.93 -3.75 -0.79
C SER A 115 -9.91 -2.71 -1.91
N HIS A 116 -9.57 -1.46 -1.57
CA HIS A 116 -9.55 -0.33 -2.50
C HIS A 116 -8.24 0.44 -2.40
N VAL A 117 -7.67 0.81 -3.54
CA VAL A 117 -6.57 1.77 -3.62
C VAL A 117 -7.04 2.97 -4.45
N ALA A 118 -7.18 4.11 -3.79
CA ALA A 118 -7.57 5.36 -4.44
C ALA A 118 -6.42 5.95 -5.27
N HIS A 119 -6.72 7.07 -5.92
CA HIS A 119 -5.83 7.79 -6.81
C HIS A 119 -4.56 8.30 -6.12
N ASP A 120 -3.47 8.42 -6.89
CA ASP A 120 -2.19 9.01 -6.46
C ASP A 120 -1.52 8.30 -5.28
N CYS A 121 -1.95 7.08 -4.95
CA CYS A 121 -1.32 6.27 -3.92
C CYS A 121 0.02 5.68 -4.39
N LEU A 122 0.95 5.57 -3.45
CA LEU A 122 2.22 4.87 -3.62
C LEU A 122 2.24 3.67 -2.69
N ILE A 123 2.13 2.47 -3.23
CA ILE A 123 2.13 1.20 -2.49
C ILE A 123 3.46 0.49 -2.78
N GLY A 124 4.22 0.19 -1.74
CA GLY A 124 5.50 -0.52 -1.82
C GLY A 124 5.37 -2.02 -2.11
N ASP A 125 6.46 -2.73 -1.92
CA ASP A 125 6.53 -4.17 -2.14
C ASP A 125 6.03 -4.98 -0.94
N ASN A 126 5.51 -6.19 -1.20
CA ASN A 126 5.06 -7.15 -0.17
C ASN A 126 3.98 -6.58 0.78
N VAL A 127 3.16 -5.66 0.30
CA VAL A 127 2.05 -5.09 1.08
C VAL A 127 0.85 -6.04 1.09
N ILE A 128 0.22 -6.18 2.25
CA ILE A 128 -1.01 -6.96 2.41
C ILE A 128 -2.12 -6.02 2.85
N LEU A 129 -3.14 -5.87 2.02
CA LEU A 129 -4.41 -5.27 2.40
C LEU A 129 -5.42 -6.39 2.64
N ALA A 130 -5.86 -6.56 3.87
CA ALA A 130 -6.88 -7.56 4.20
C ALA A 130 -8.26 -7.13 3.65
N ASN A 131 -9.28 -7.96 3.86
CA ASN A 131 -10.62 -7.73 3.33
C ASN A 131 -11.18 -6.36 3.74
N ASN A 132 -11.82 -5.68 2.78
CA ASN A 132 -12.51 -4.39 2.98
C ASN A 132 -11.61 -3.26 3.48
N VAL A 133 -10.34 -3.23 3.10
CA VAL A 133 -9.40 -2.14 3.44
C VAL A 133 -9.40 -1.09 2.33
N PRO A 134 -9.99 0.10 2.53
CA PRO A 134 -9.82 1.23 1.63
C PRO A 134 -8.59 2.05 1.99
N ILE A 135 -7.79 2.37 0.98
CA ILE A 135 -6.67 3.30 1.04
C ILE A 135 -7.09 4.62 0.38
N GLY A 136 -7.16 5.69 1.16
CA GLY A 136 -7.51 7.03 0.67
C GLY A 136 -6.45 7.62 -0.25
N GLY A 137 -6.85 8.56 -1.09
CA GLY A 137 -5.99 9.18 -2.09
C GLY A 137 -4.69 9.76 -1.53
N HIS A 138 -3.62 9.75 -2.35
CA HIS A 138 -2.28 10.24 -2.01
C HIS A 138 -1.59 9.54 -0.84
N ALA A 139 -2.13 8.42 -0.34
CA ALA A 139 -1.49 7.67 0.74
C ALA A 139 -0.19 7.00 0.27
N ARG A 140 0.78 6.92 1.16
CA ARG A 140 2.06 6.25 0.92
C ARG A 140 2.22 5.08 1.88
N ILE A 141 2.14 3.87 1.35
CA ILE A 141 2.28 2.63 2.11
C ILE A 141 3.62 2.02 1.74
N SER A 142 4.54 1.98 2.68
CA SER A 142 5.89 1.45 2.45
C SER A 142 5.90 -0.08 2.39
N ASP A 143 7.06 -0.65 2.09
CA ASP A 143 7.23 -2.09 1.93
C ASP A 143 6.83 -2.89 3.17
N ASN A 144 6.29 -4.08 2.93
CA ASN A 144 5.99 -5.08 3.96
C ASN A 144 4.96 -4.64 5.01
N VAL A 145 4.16 -3.64 4.71
CA VAL A 145 3.05 -3.22 5.57
C VAL A 145 1.92 -4.24 5.49
N ILE A 146 1.31 -4.53 6.63
CA ILE A 146 0.10 -5.35 6.71
C ILE A 146 -1.01 -4.51 7.33
N ILE A 147 -2.16 -4.44 6.66
CA ILE A 147 -3.33 -3.73 7.14
C ILE A 147 -4.46 -4.74 7.37
N GLY A 148 -4.88 -4.86 8.61
CA GLY A 148 -5.93 -5.78 9.06
C GLY A 148 -7.31 -5.43 8.50
N GLY A 149 -8.17 -6.43 8.39
CA GLY A 149 -9.49 -6.32 7.76
C GLY A 149 -10.38 -5.23 8.36
N ASN A 150 -11.22 -4.63 7.51
CA ASN A 150 -12.14 -3.54 7.85
C ASN A 150 -11.45 -2.29 8.44
N SER A 151 -10.14 -2.15 8.23
CA SER A 151 -9.40 -0.93 8.59
C SER A 151 -9.40 0.03 7.40
N ALA A 152 -9.37 1.33 7.67
CA ALA A 152 -9.36 2.36 6.64
C ALA A 152 -8.16 3.30 6.82
N VAL A 153 -7.54 3.72 5.73
CA VAL A 153 -6.42 4.67 5.74
C VAL A 153 -6.87 6.00 5.15
N GLN A 154 -6.76 7.07 5.94
CA GLN A 154 -7.11 8.42 5.50
C GLN A 154 -6.18 8.89 4.38
N GLN A 155 -6.70 9.71 3.48
CA GLN A 155 -5.90 10.34 2.42
C GLN A 155 -4.64 11.05 2.95
N PHE A 156 -3.58 11.06 2.15
CA PHE A 156 -2.26 11.64 2.46
C PHE A 156 -1.50 10.99 3.61
N THR A 157 -1.99 9.92 4.20
CA THR A 157 -1.31 9.23 5.32
C THR A 157 -0.10 8.45 4.82
N ARG A 158 0.98 8.48 5.59
CA ARG A 158 2.16 7.65 5.37
C ARG A 158 2.18 6.50 6.38
N ILE A 159 2.39 5.29 5.88
CA ILE A 159 2.61 4.11 6.74
C ILE A 159 4.00 3.57 6.45
N GLY A 160 4.85 3.61 7.48
CA GLY A 160 6.24 3.21 7.39
C GLY A 160 6.43 1.71 7.24
N LYS A 161 7.60 1.34 6.73
CA LYS A 161 8.03 -0.03 6.40
C LYS A 161 7.75 -1.03 7.53
N SER A 162 7.21 -2.19 7.17
CA SER A 162 6.92 -3.29 8.09
C SER A 162 6.00 -2.93 9.27
N ALA A 163 5.25 -1.84 9.20
CA ALA A 163 4.21 -1.55 10.17
C ALA A 163 3.06 -2.56 10.08
N MET A 164 2.39 -2.79 11.19
CA MET A 164 1.21 -3.63 11.31
C MET A 164 0.05 -2.80 11.83
N ILE A 165 -1.02 -2.74 11.04
CA ILE A 165 -2.28 -2.13 11.42
C ILE A 165 -3.25 -3.26 11.80
N GLY A 166 -3.74 -3.24 13.02
CA GLY A 166 -4.77 -4.19 13.48
C GLY A 166 -6.07 -4.02 12.72
N GLY A 167 -6.93 -5.02 12.76
CA GLY A 167 -8.27 -4.92 12.15
C GLY A 167 -9.15 -3.86 12.80
N MET A 168 -10.17 -3.37 12.09
CA MET A 168 -11.14 -2.37 12.55
C MET A 168 -10.49 -1.04 12.97
N CYS A 169 -9.39 -0.66 12.34
CA CYS A 169 -8.59 0.53 12.69
C CYS A 169 -8.76 1.65 11.65
N GLY A 170 -9.11 2.85 12.11
CA GLY A 170 -9.11 4.07 11.29
C GLY A 170 -7.75 4.78 11.38
N VAL A 171 -6.90 4.65 10.37
CA VAL A 171 -5.58 5.26 10.34
C VAL A 171 -5.68 6.70 9.85
N VAL A 172 -5.66 7.64 10.78
CA VAL A 172 -5.83 9.09 10.53
C VAL A 172 -4.54 9.90 10.70
N ARG A 173 -3.44 9.26 11.11
CA ARG A 173 -2.12 9.86 11.35
C ARG A 173 -1.04 8.99 10.73
N ASP A 174 0.13 9.56 10.48
CA ASP A 174 1.27 8.83 9.96
C ASP A 174 1.76 7.75 10.95
N VAL A 175 2.07 6.57 10.46
CA VAL A 175 2.52 5.43 11.27
C VAL A 175 4.01 5.19 11.05
N ILE A 176 4.77 5.17 12.12
CA ILE A 176 6.22 4.94 12.07
C ILE A 176 6.57 3.58 11.47
N PRO A 177 7.76 3.44 10.85
CA PRO A 177 8.27 2.13 10.46
C PRO A 177 8.28 1.16 11.64
N TYR A 178 7.92 -0.09 11.35
CA TYR A 178 7.85 -1.17 12.34
C TYR A 178 6.82 -0.97 13.45
N GLY A 179 5.98 0.05 13.36
CA GLY A 179 4.94 0.33 14.36
C GLY A 179 3.83 -0.72 14.36
N LEU A 180 3.27 -0.98 15.53
CA LEU A 180 2.03 -1.73 15.74
C LEU A 180 0.94 -0.74 16.13
N VAL A 181 -0.10 -0.65 15.34
CA VAL A 181 -1.21 0.28 15.54
C VAL A 181 -2.52 -0.48 15.67
N THR A 182 -3.34 -0.11 16.64
CA THR A 182 -4.69 -0.66 16.84
C THR A 182 -5.67 0.43 17.27
N GLY A 183 -6.95 0.06 17.34
CA GLY A 183 -8.03 0.92 17.82
C GLY A 183 -8.67 1.77 16.72
N ASN A 184 -9.89 2.20 16.96
CA ASN A 184 -10.73 2.88 15.98
C ASN A 184 -10.19 4.24 15.48
N ARG A 185 -9.24 4.87 16.19
CA ARG A 185 -8.54 6.10 15.78
C ARG A 185 -7.01 5.97 15.77
N SER A 186 -6.49 4.79 15.50
CA SER A 186 -5.05 4.50 15.33
C SER A 186 -4.18 4.96 16.51
N THR A 187 -4.10 4.15 17.56
CA THR A 187 -3.15 4.34 18.66
C THR A 187 -1.92 3.46 18.45
N LEU A 188 -0.74 4.04 18.58
CA LEU A 188 0.53 3.31 18.48
C LEU A 188 0.74 2.47 19.75
N GLN A 189 0.70 1.14 19.61
CA GLN A 189 0.84 0.18 20.73
C GLN A 189 2.31 -0.18 21.02
N GLY A 190 3.21 0.15 20.11
CA GLY A 190 4.62 -0.18 20.20
C GLY A 190 5.20 -0.63 18.88
N ILE A 191 6.19 -1.49 18.94
CA ILE A 191 6.87 -2.06 17.77
C ILE A 191 6.27 -3.42 17.41
N ASN A 192 6.13 -3.69 16.12
CA ASN A 192 5.69 -4.96 15.54
C ASN A 192 6.77 -6.07 15.72
N ILE A 193 7.06 -6.43 16.96
CA ILE A 193 8.10 -7.41 17.34
C ILE A 193 7.84 -8.75 16.64
N ILE A 194 6.60 -9.21 16.59
CA ILE A 194 6.24 -10.48 15.99
C ILE A 194 6.56 -10.48 14.49
N GLY A 195 6.22 -9.40 13.78
CA GLY A 195 6.53 -9.25 12.36
C GLY A 195 8.03 -9.24 12.09
N LEU A 196 8.80 -8.54 12.91
CA LEU A 196 10.26 -8.51 12.80
C LEU A 196 10.91 -9.88 13.05
N ARG A 197 10.45 -10.64 14.05
CA ARG A 197 10.92 -12.01 14.32
C ARG A 197 10.60 -12.97 13.17
N ARG A 198 9.40 -12.90 12.59
CA ARG A 198 9.02 -13.68 11.41
C ARG A 198 9.94 -13.41 10.21
N LYS A 199 10.46 -12.20 10.10
CA LYS A 199 11.48 -11.81 9.11
C LYS A 199 12.91 -12.18 9.49
N LYS A 200 13.08 -12.92 10.58
CA LYS A 200 14.41 -13.37 11.08
C LYS A 200 15.36 -12.20 11.40
N ILE A 201 14.83 -11.03 11.77
CA ILE A 201 15.65 -9.92 12.26
C ILE A 201 16.30 -10.32 13.60
N PRO A 202 17.60 -10.08 13.80
CA PRO A 202 18.28 -10.44 15.04
C PRO A 202 17.64 -9.81 16.28
N ASN A 203 17.48 -10.58 17.35
CA ASN A 203 16.83 -10.09 18.58
C ASN A 203 17.53 -8.86 19.18
N LYS A 204 18.86 -8.75 19.02
CA LYS A 204 19.63 -7.58 19.46
C LYS A 204 19.16 -6.29 18.75
N ASP A 205 18.87 -6.36 17.44
CA ASP A 205 18.44 -5.21 16.66
C ASP A 205 16.99 -4.83 17.00
N ILE A 206 16.13 -5.84 17.20
CA ILE A 206 14.74 -5.63 17.66
C ILE A 206 14.74 -4.97 19.04
N LYS A 207 15.61 -5.41 19.94
CA LYS A 207 15.75 -4.81 21.28
C LYS A 207 16.16 -3.34 21.19
N LEU A 208 17.21 -3.03 20.41
CA LEU A 208 17.67 -1.66 20.20
C LEU A 208 16.57 -0.76 19.62
N LEU A 209 15.82 -1.25 18.63
CA LEU A 209 14.68 -0.51 18.07
C LEU A 209 13.60 -0.25 19.13
N ASN A 210 13.25 -1.26 19.92
CA ASN A 210 12.21 -1.11 20.94
C ASN A 210 12.66 -0.19 22.08
N ASP A 211 13.91 -0.24 22.48
CA ASP A 211 14.48 0.67 23.49
C ASP A 211 14.53 2.12 22.95
N ALA A 212 14.95 2.33 21.70
CA ALA A 212 14.90 3.63 21.05
C ALA A 212 13.46 4.16 20.94
N TYR A 213 12.50 3.32 20.57
CA TYR A 213 11.09 3.69 20.58
C TYR A 213 10.63 4.19 21.94
N ARG A 214 10.96 3.48 23.03
CA ARG A 214 10.60 3.87 24.39
C ARG A 214 11.21 5.22 24.80
N GLU A 215 12.46 5.46 24.43
CA GLU A 215 13.13 6.76 24.71
C GLU A 215 12.49 7.90 23.91
N ILE A 216 12.15 7.67 22.63
CA ILE A 216 11.53 8.69 21.79
C ILE A 216 10.12 9.05 22.28
N PHE A 217 9.31 8.07 22.59
CA PHE A 217 7.90 8.22 22.95
C PHE A 217 7.65 8.12 24.48
N LYS A 218 8.63 8.45 25.31
CA LYS A 218 8.46 8.45 26.78
C LYS A 218 7.50 9.53 27.28
N ASP A 219 7.34 10.61 26.50
CA ASP A 219 6.43 11.72 26.75
C ASP A 219 5.96 12.33 25.39
N GLU A 220 5.12 13.35 25.44
CA GLU A 220 4.56 14.00 24.25
C GLU A 220 5.60 14.79 23.43
N ASN A 221 6.77 15.08 23.99
CA ASN A 221 7.83 15.87 23.34
C ASN A 221 8.80 15.00 22.53
N PHE A 222 8.29 14.04 21.73
CA PHE A 222 9.12 13.10 20.99
C PHE A 222 10.16 13.78 20.08
N THR A 223 9.90 14.99 19.54
CA THR A 223 10.88 15.74 18.76
C THR A 223 12.12 16.12 19.57
N LYS A 224 11.94 16.57 20.83
CA LYS A 224 13.03 16.82 21.75
C LYS A 224 13.79 15.54 22.10
N ASN A 225 13.05 14.46 22.34
CA ASN A 225 13.63 13.18 22.71
C ASN A 225 14.48 12.56 21.59
N ILE A 226 14.11 12.77 20.31
CA ILE A 226 14.95 12.38 19.17
C ILE A 226 16.33 13.05 19.24
N ASN A 227 16.39 14.35 19.55
CA ASN A 227 17.65 15.10 19.62
C ASN A 227 18.53 14.67 20.80
N LEU A 228 17.95 14.06 21.84
CA LEU A 228 18.65 13.58 23.02
C LEU A 228 18.98 12.07 22.94
N LEU A 229 18.66 11.41 21.85
CA LEU A 229 18.85 9.97 21.70
C LEU A 229 20.34 9.61 21.69
N ASP A 230 20.72 8.62 22.52
CA ASP A 230 22.11 8.12 22.60
C ASP A 230 22.61 7.61 21.25
N GLY A 231 23.85 7.96 20.92
CA GLY A 231 24.52 7.57 19.67
C GLY A 231 24.56 6.06 19.38
N LYS A 232 24.46 5.19 20.41
CA LYS A 232 24.35 3.74 20.25
C LYS A 232 23.12 3.31 19.44
N PHE A 233 22.00 4.02 19.61
CA PHE A 233 20.74 3.76 18.88
C PHE A 233 20.85 4.15 17.41
N ILE A 234 21.48 5.30 17.13
CA ILE A 234 21.59 5.86 15.77
C ILE A 234 22.40 4.95 14.82
N LYS A 235 23.26 4.07 15.35
CA LYS A 235 24.02 3.11 14.55
C LYS A 235 23.17 1.95 14.02
N ASN A 236 22.04 1.64 14.65
CA ASN A 236 21.14 0.58 14.22
C ASN A 236 20.30 1.00 13.00
N TYR A 237 20.26 0.19 11.95
CA TYR A 237 19.57 0.51 10.70
C TYR A 237 18.04 0.61 10.86
N LEU A 238 17.43 -0.17 11.76
CA LEU A 238 15.98 -0.09 12.04
C LEU A 238 15.63 1.24 12.72
N VAL A 239 16.49 1.67 13.64
CA VAL A 239 16.32 2.98 14.29
C VAL A 239 16.53 4.11 13.29
N LYS A 240 17.51 4.01 12.39
CA LYS A 240 17.68 4.99 11.30
C LYS A 240 16.45 5.12 10.43
N ASP A 241 15.84 4.00 10.03
CA ASP A 241 14.59 4.02 9.25
C ASP A 241 13.48 4.78 9.99
N MET A 242 13.32 4.52 11.29
CA MET A 242 12.32 5.20 12.14
C MET A 242 12.62 6.70 12.27
N LEU A 243 13.87 7.08 12.51
CA LEU A 243 14.28 8.49 12.64
C LEU A 243 14.10 9.24 11.31
N ASN A 244 14.53 8.66 10.19
CA ASN A 244 14.35 9.26 8.87
C ASN A 244 12.87 9.55 8.61
N PHE A 245 12.00 8.59 8.87
CA PHE A 245 10.56 8.76 8.71
C PHE A 245 9.99 9.90 9.56
N LEU A 246 10.42 10.01 10.83
CA LEU A 246 9.99 11.05 11.76
C LEU A 246 10.49 12.46 11.39
N LEU A 247 11.64 12.54 10.71
CA LEU A 247 12.29 13.81 10.36
C LEU A 247 11.94 14.29 8.93
N GLU A 248 11.58 13.38 8.02
CA GLU A 248 11.42 13.67 6.58
C GLU A 248 10.25 14.61 6.26
N ASP A 249 9.09 14.40 6.87
CA ASP A 249 7.88 15.16 6.57
C ASP A 249 7.08 15.44 7.86
N LYS A 250 6.91 16.73 8.18
CA LYS A 250 6.18 17.19 9.38
C LYS A 250 4.78 17.73 9.06
N LYS A 251 4.26 17.53 7.85
CA LYS A 251 2.95 18.08 7.43
C LYS A 251 1.79 17.39 8.11
N ARG A 252 1.95 16.14 8.52
CA ARG A 252 0.90 15.37 9.19
C ARG A 252 1.33 14.94 10.59
N PRO A 253 0.37 14.84 11.53
CA PRO A 253 0.67 14.32 12.86
C PRO A 253 1.07 12.85 12.80
N ILE A 254 1.98 12.46 13.68
CA ILE A 254 2.41 11.07 13.87
C ILE A 254 1.43 10.37 14.81
N CYS A 255 1.16 9.10 14.55
CA CYS A 255 0.47 8.22 15.47
C CYS A 255 1.35 8.00 16.70
N THR A 256 0.83 8.33 17.89
CA THR A 256 1.54 8.23 19.17
C THR A 256 0.89 7.21 20.09
N PRO A 257 1.57 6.75 21.16
CA PRO A 257 0.96 5.93 22.20
C PRO A 257 0.00 6.73 23.10
N PHE A 258 0.03 8.05 23.00
CA PHE A 258 -0.86 8.95 23.76
C PHE A 258 -2.17 9.17 22.97
N LYS A 259 -3.26 9.33 23.70
CA LYS A 259 -4.61 9.58 23.14
C LYS A 259 -4.81 11.03 22.73
#